data_59209c3f02cc0775f1678d3b23a19d60
#
_entry.id   59209c3f02cc0775f1678d3b23a19d60
#
_cell.length_a   1.000
_cell.length_b   1.000
_cell.length_c   1.000
_cell.angle_alpha   90.00
_cell.angle_beta   90.00
_cell.angle_gamma   90.00
#
_symmetry.space_group_name_H-M   'P 1'
#
loop_
_entity.id
_entity.type
_entity.pdbx_description
1 polymer ?
#
loop_
_entity_poly.entity_id
_entity_poly.type
_entity_poly.pdbx_seq_one_letter_code
_entity_poly.pdbx_strand_id
1 'polypeptide(L)'
;MKTLQKFGGIAALYMAISHLIGIVIFIVILDVLSITDPAQKLAMNIEKQTVIFSTNLLMYVFFGFALIVLSLALYDRMKSGAPALMQVATAIGIIWAGSLIASGMAANAGLATIVTLYAKDPTQAALTFQAIESITNGLGNANGEILGGLWAL
;
A
#
# COMPACT_ATOMS: atom_id res chain seq x y z
N MET A 1 14.72 24.10 -4.14
CA MET A 1 15.45 23.02 -4.84
C MET A 1 16.22 22.09 -3.89
N LYS A 2 17.29 22.52 -3.18
CA LYS A 2 18.07 21.60 -2.30
C LYS A 2 17.23 20.88 -1.23
N THR A 3 16.24 21.56 -0.65
CA THR A 3 15.36 21.01 0.39
C THR A 3 14.46 19.88 -0.14
N LEU A 4 13.80 20.08 -1.30
CA LEU A 4 12.95 19.06 -1.91
C LEU A 4 13.75 17.81 -2.30
N GLN A 5 14.96 17.97 -2.84
CA GLN A 5 15.84 16.85 -3.17
C GLN A 5 16.25 16.04 -1.92
N LYS A 6 16.49 16.71 -0.79
CA LYS A 6 16.78 16.04 0.48
C LYS A 6 15.58 15.21 0.95
N PHE A 7 14.37 15.78 0.91
CA PHE A 7 13.15 15.03 1.28
C PHE A 7 12.86 13.89 0.31
N GLY A 8 13.11 14.07 -1.00
CA GLY A 8 13.01 13.00 -1.99
C GLY A 8 13.94 11.82 -1.70
N GLY A 9 15.19 12.11 -1.31
CA GLY A 9 16.14 11.07 -0.88
C GLY A 9 15.69 10.32 0.38
N ILE A 10 15.16 11.03 1.38
CA ILE A 10 14.59 10.42 2.59
C ILE A 10 13.37 9.55 2.23
N ALA A 11 12.49 10.04 1.36
CA ALA A 11 11.33 9.29 0.90
C ALA A 11 11.73 8.00 0.18
N ALA A 12 12.72 8.05 -0.71
CA ALA A 12 13.24 6.87 -1.40
C ALA A 12 13.82 5.83 -0.42
N LEU A 13 14.58 6.28 0.57
CA LEU A 13 15.14 5.41 1.61
C LEU A 13 14.03 4.78 2.46
N TYR A 14 13.04 5.57 2.88
CA TYR A 14 11.87 5.06 3.59
C TYR A 14 11.14 3.98 2.78
N MET A 15 10.88 4.22 1.50
CA MET A 15 10.21 3.26 0.61
C MET A 15 10.98 1.95 0.49
N ALA A 16 12.31 2.01 0.37
CA ALA A 16 13.15 0.83 0.31
C ALA A 16 13.12 0.04 1.64
N ILE A 17 13.26 0.72 2.77
CA ILE A 17 13.24 0.08 4.10
C ILE A 17 11.86 -0.52 4.39
N SER A 18 10.77 0.20 4.06
CA SER A 18 9.41 -0.30 4.29
C SER A 18 9.14 -1.59 3.50
N HIS A 19 9.65 -1.73 2.28
CA HIS A 19 9.55 -2.99 1.53
C HIS A 19 10.25 -4.15 2.23
N LEU A 20 11.47 -3.94 2.73
CA LEU A 20 12.19 -4.98 3.46
C LEU A 20 11.44 -5.39 4.73
N ILE A 21 10.92 -4.42 5.48
CA ILE A 21 10.09 -4.68 6.66
C ILE A 21 8.82 -5.44 6.26
N GLY A 22 8.16 -5.04 5.17
CA GLY A 22 6.97 -5.71 4.67
C GLY A 22 7.21 -7.17 4.33
N ILE A 23 8.31 -7.50 3.66
CA ILE A 23 8.71 -8.88 3.37
C ILE A 23 8.80 -9.70 4.66
N VAL A 24 9.48 -9.18 5.67
CA VAL A 24 9.59 -9.87 6.98
C VAL A 24 8.23 -10.05 7.63
N ILE A 25 7.38 -9.02 7.64
CA ILE A 25 6.05 -9.10 8.24
C ILE A 25 5.19 -10.15 7.51
N PHE A 26 5.10 -10.07 6.19
CA PHE A 26 4.21 -10.96 5.42
C PHE A 26 4.69 -12.41 5.40
N ILE A 27 6.00 -12.65 5.29
CA ILE A 27 6.54 -14.00 5.16
C ILE A 27 6.80 -14.63 6.53
N VAL A 28 7.35 -13.88 7.49
CA VAL A 28 7.78 -14.46 8.77
C VAL A 28 6.73 -14.31 9.87
N ILE A 29 6.08 -13.14 9.99
CA ILE A 29 5.15 -12.87 11.09
C ILE A 29 3.73 -13.34 10.77
N LEU A 30 3.26 -13.08 9.56
CA LEU A 30 1.91 -13.44 9.11
C LEU A 30 1.86 -14.79 8.41
N ASP A 31 3.00 -15.29 7.94
CA ASP A 31 3.14 -16.57 7.20
C ASP A 31 2.09 -16.73 6.08
N VAL A 32 1.89 -15.65 5.31
CA VAL A 32 0.81 -15.61 4.30
C VAL A 32 0.99 -16.65 3.20
N LEU A 33 2.21 -17.16 2.99
CA LEU A 33 2.48 -18.17 1.97
C LEU A 33 1.95 -19.56 2.34
N SER A 34 1.79 -19.85 3.64
CA SER A 34 1.22 -21.13 4.11
C SER A 34 -0.32 -21.12 4.13
N ILE A 35 -0.95 -19.94 4.08
CA ILE A 35 -2.39 -19.78 4.22
C ILE A 35 -3.05 -19.79 2.83
N THR A 36 -3.68 -20.90 2.47
CA THR A 36 -4.42 -21.06 1.21
C THR A 36 -5.93 -21.00 1.40
N ASP A 37 -6.41 -21.31 2.59
CA ASP A 37 -7.85 -21.33 2.90
C ASP A 37 -8.34 -19.92 3.30
N PRO A 38 -9.44 -19.40 2.68
CA PRO A 38 -10.01 -18.11 3.01
C PRO A 38 -10.45 -17.96 4.48
N ALA A 39 -10.93 -19.04 5.12
CA ALA A 39 -11.33 -18.98 6.51
C ALA A 39 -10.12 -18.84 7.45
N GLN A 40 -9.02 -19.52 7.15
CA GLN A 40 -7.75 -19.35 7.88
C GLN A 40 -7.21 -17.94 7.71
N LYS A 41 -7.31 -17.37 6.50
CA LYS A 41 -6.89 -16.00 6.23
C LYS A 41 -7.69 -14.98 7.04
N LEU A 42 -9.01 -15.16 7.10
CA LEU A 42 -9.88 -14.32 7.95
C LEU A 42 -9.48 -14.43 9.43
N ALA A 43 -9.31 -15.64 9.94
CA ALA A 43 -8.91 -15.88 11.32
C ALA A 43 -7.57 -15.20 11.68
N MET A 44 -6.57 -15.35 10.81
CA MET A 44 -5.27 -14.67 10.94
C MET A 44 -5.42 -13.13 10.94
N ASN A 45 -6.27 -12.58 10.08
CA ASN A 45 -6.53 -11.14 10.03
C ASN A 45 -7.16 -10.62 11.33
N ILE A 46 -8.03 -11.40 11.96
CA ILE A 46 -8.66 -11.05 13.23
C ILE A 46 -7.66 -11.16 14.38
N GLU A 47 -6.91 -12.28 14.45
CA GLU A 47 -5.91 -12.52 15.49
C GLU A 47 -4.77 -11.49 15.45
N LYS A 48 -4.27 -11.18 14.26
CA LYS A 48 -3.14 -10.28 14.03
C LYS A 48 -3.57 -8.86 13.66
N GLN A 49 -4.78 -8.43 14.00
CA GLN A 49 -5.37 -7.17 13.55
C GLN A 49 -4.46 -5.95 13.76
N THR A 50 -3.77 -5.85 14.90
CA THR A 50 -2.88 -4.73 15.21
C THR A 50 -1.66 -4.72 14.27
N VAL A 51 -1.08 -5.88 14.00
CA VAL A 51 0.06 -6.01 13.08
C VAL A 51 -0.38 -5.60 11.67
N ILE A 52 -1.51 -6.12 11.20
CA ILE A 52 -2.05 -5.82 9.87
C ILE A 52 -2.40 -4.35 9.73
N PHE A 53 -3.07 -3.76 10.73
CA PHE A 53 -3.39 -2.34 10.75
C PHE A 53 -2.13 -1.47 10.62
N SER A 54 -1.10 -1.77 11.43
CA SER A 54 0.17 -1.03 11.41
C SER A 54 0.92 -1.23 10.09
N THR A 55 0.88 -2.44 9.54
CA THR A 55 1.50 -2.76 8.24
C THR A 55 0.81 -2.00 7.11
N ASN A 56 -0.52 -1.93 7.10
CA ASN A 56 -1.25 -1.15 6.11
C ASN A 56 -0.92 0.35 6.18
N LEU A 57 -0.76 0.92 7.38
CA LEU A 57 -0.28 2.30 7.52
C LEU A 57 1.12 2.47 6.94
N LEU A 58 2.04 1.57 7.27
CA LEU A 58 3.43 1.64 6.84
C LEU A 58 3.55 1.45 5.32
N MET A 59 2.97 0.37 4.79
CA MET A 59 3.19 -0.10 3.43
C MET A 59 2.32 0.58 2.37
N TYR A 60 1.20 1.16 2.78
CA TYR A 60 0.27 1.79 1.84
C TYR A 60 0.14 3.29 2.10
N VAL A 61 -0.22 3.69 3.32
CA VAL A 61 -0.53 5.11 3.59
C VAL A 61 0.73 5.96 3.60
N PHE A 62 1.69 5.65 4.46
CA PHE A 62 2.93 6.44 4.54
C PHE A 62 3.81 6.25 3.30
N PHE A 63 3.81 5.05 2.71
CA PHE A 63 4.46 4.80 1.44
C PHE A 63 3.88 5.68 0.32
N GLY A 64 2.56 5.82 0.22
CA GLY A 64 1.91 6.69 -0.74
C GLY A 64 2.33 8.15 -0.58
N PHE A 65 2.38 8.67 0.65
CA PHE A 65 2.90 10.02 0.90
C PHE A 65 4.38 10.17 0.49
N ALA A 66 5.22 9.18 0.81
CA ALA A 66 6.62 9.18 0.40
C ALA A 66 6.76 9.16 -1.13
N LEU A 67 5.93 8.39 -1.83
CA LEU A 67 5.90 8.34 -3.29
C LEU A 67 5.55 9.69 -3.94
N ILE A 68 4.61 10.45 -3.35
CA ILE A 68 4.31 11.81 -3.81
C ILE A 68 5.56 12.70 -3.70
N VAL A 69 6.21 12.68 -2.54
CA VAL A 69 7.42 13.50 -2.30
C VAL A 69 8.55 13.11 -3.26
N LEU A 70 8.75 11.82 -3.46
CA LEU A 70 9.76 11.31 -4.39
C LEU A 70 9.45 11.71 -5.84
N SER A 71 8.21 11.54 -6.28
CA SER A 71 7.77 11.92 -7.64
C SER A 71 8.00 13.40 -7.92
N LEU A 72 7.65 14.28 -6.98
CA LEU A 72 7.89 15.72 -7.10
C LEU A 72 9.38 16.07 -7.08
N ALA A 73 10.19 15.38 -6.29
CA ALA A 73 11.64 15.60 -6.25
C ALA A 73 12.31 15.16 -7.57
N LEU A 74 11.91 14.03 -8.12
CA LEU A 74 12.39 13.57 -9.42
C LEU A 74 11.97 14.53 -10.53
N TYR A 75 10.72 14.98 -10.55
CA TYR A 75 10.25 16.01 -11.49
C TYR A 75 11.14 17.24 -11.44
N ASP A 76 11.35 17.83 -10.27
CA ASP A 76 12.18 19.05 -10.13
C ASP A 76 13.61 18.84 -10.62
N ARG A 77 14.17 17.65 -10.44
CA ARG A 77 15.54 17.31 -10.85
C ARG A 77 15.67 17.08 -12.35
N MET A 78 14.68 16.45 -13.00
CA MET A 78 14.81 15.92 -14.37
C MET A 78 14.02 16.71 -15.41
N LYS A 79 13.11 17.60 -15.02
CA LYS A 79 12.25 18.38 -15.94
C LYS A 79 13.00 19.21 -16.99
N SER A 80 14.24 19.59 -16.74
CA SER A 80 15.05 20.37 -17.70
C SER A 80 15.48 19.52 -18.92
N GLY A 81 15.65 18.21 -18.75
CA GLY A 81 16.05 17.30 -19.81
C GLY A 81 14.88 16.64 -20.54
N ALA A 82 13.76 16.38 -19.84
CA ALA A 82 12.61 15.67 -20.38
C ALA A 82 11.28 16.18 -19.78
N PRO A 83 10.88 17.43 -20.09
CA PRO A 83 9.75 18.07 -19.39
C PRO A 83 8.42 17.33 -19.55
N ALA A 84 8.07 16.90 -20.76
CA ALA A 84 6.80 16.21 -21.01
C ALA A 84 6.76 14.83 -20.36
N LEU A 85 7.84 14.06 -20.45
CA LEU A 85 7.95 12.74 -19.82
C LEU A 85 7.82 12.85 -18.29
N MET A 86 8.49 13.82 -17.68
CA MET A 86 8.45 14.03 -16.24
C MET A 86 7.08 14.50 -15.74
N GLN A 87 6.32 15.25 -16.55
CA GLN A 87 4.93 15.58 -16.22
C GLN A 87 4.06 14.32 -16.15
N VAL A 88 4.16 13.46 -17.17
CA VAL A 88 3.39 12.20 -17.23
C VAL A 88 3.80 11.27 -16.08
N ALA A 89 5.09 11.05 -15.87
CA ALA A 89 5.58 10.21 -14.77
C ALA A 89 5.11 10.72 -13.39
N THR A 90 5.15 12.03 -13.17
CA THR A 90 4.69 12.62 -11.91
C THR A 90 3.18 12.43 -11.72
N ALA A 91 2.38 12.62 -12.78
CA ALA A 91 0.94 12.39 -12.71
C ALA A 91 0.62 10.92 -12.38
N ILE A 92 1.29 9.97 -13.05
CA ILE A 92 1.14 8.54 -12.77
C ILE A 92 1.55 8.23 -11.32
N GLY A 93 2.67 8.77 -10.83
CA GLY A 93 3.13 8.59 -9.46
C GLY A 93 2.14 9.11 -8.42
N ILE A 94 1.49 10.25 -8.66
CA ILE A 94 0.47 10.81 -7.76
C ILE A 94 -0.80 9.95 -7.77
N ILE A 95 -1.25 9.49 -8.95
CA ILE A 95 -2.41 8.58 -9.06
C ILE A 95 -2.12 7.27 -8.33
N TRP A 96 -0.94 6.69 -8.53
CA TRP A 96 -0.51 5.48 -7.84
C TRP A 96 -0.47 5.68 -6.32
N ALA A 97 0.12 6.78 -5.84
CA ALA A 97 0.15 7.12 -4.42
C ALA A 97 -1.27 7.23 -3.82
N GLY A 98 -2.18 7.90 -4.52
CA GLY A 98 -3.59 8.00 -4.10
C GLY A 98 -4.28 6.64 -4.01
N SER A 99 -4.05 5.77 -4.97
CA SER A 99 -4.56 4.40 -5.00
C SER A 99 -4.05 3.57 -3.82
N LEU A 100 -2.75 3.66 -3.50
CA LEU A 100 -2.15 3.01 -2.33
C LEU A 100 -2.75 3.51 -1.02
N ILE A 101 -2.83 4.83 -0.83
CA ILE A 101 -3.40 5.44 0.37
C ILE A 101 -4.86 4.98 0.55
N ALA A 102 -5.66 5.04 -0.52
CA ALA A 102 -7.05 4.61 -0.50
C ALA A 102 -7.19 3.12 -0.13
N SER A 103 -6.34 2.26 -0.72
CA SER A 103 -6.29 0.83 -0.42
C SER A 103 -6.00 0.56 1.06
N GLY A 104 -4.93 1.17 1.62
CA GLY A 104 -4.55 0.98 3.01
C GLY A 104 -5.61 1.49 4.00
N MET A 105 -6.21 2.64 3.71
CA MET A 105 -7.29 3.18 4.56
C MET A 105 -8.57 2.32 4.49
N ALA A 106 -8.95 1.87 3.31
CA ALA A 106 -10.12 0.99 3.12
C ALA A 106 -9.89 -0.37 3.80
N ALA A 107 -8.69 -0.95 3.69
CA ALA A 107 -8.31 -2.19 4.36
C ALA A 107 -8.42 -2.06 5.89
N ASN A 108 -7.93 -0.97 6.46
CA ASN A 108 -7.97 -0.74 7.90
C ASN A 108 -9.40 -0.49 8.42
N ALA A 109 -10.19 0.31 7.71
CA ALA A 109 -11.60 0.53 8.05
C ALA A 109 -12.41 -0.78 7.95
N GLY A 110 -12.14 -1.55 6.88
CA GLY A 110 -12.76 -2.84 6.66
C GLY A 110 -12.41 -3.85 7.75
N LEU A 111 -11.14 -3.92 8.15
CA LEU A 111 -10.70 -4.83 9.22
C LEU A 111 -11.42 -4.54 10.54
N ALA A 112 -11.58 -3.28 10.93
CA ALA A 112 -12.32 -2.89 12.12
C ALA A 112 -13.79 -3.35 12.06
N THR A 113 -14.42 -3.21 10.90
CA THR A 113 -15.79 -3.69 10.65
C THR A 113 -15.89 -5.21 10.74
N ILE A 114 -14.94 -5.92 10.12
CA ILE A 114 -14.91 -7.39 10.09
C ILE A 114 -14.74 -7.97 11.48
N VAL A 115 -13.83 -7.41 12.31
CA VAL A 115 -13.62 -7.85 13.69
C VAL A 115 -14.91 -7.73 14.51
N THR A 116 -15.61 -6.61 14.36
CA THR A 116 -16.90 -6.38 15.06
C THR A 116 -18.00 -7.33 14.56
N LEU A 117 -18.02 -7.58 13.26
CA LEU A 117 -19.04 -8.43 12.64
C LEU A 117 -18.81 -9.92 12.96
N TYR A 118 -17.56 -10.35 12.98
CA TYR A 118 -17.19 -11.75 13.26
C TYR A 118 -17.69 -12.25 14.62
N ALA A 119 -17.72 -11.37 15.62
CA ALA A 119 -18.27 -11.70 16.94
C ALA A 119 -19.80 -11.93 16.93
N LYS A 120 -20.52 -11.44 15.89
CA LYS A 120 -21.97 -11.52 15.78
C LYS A 120 -22.43 -12.54 14.74
N ASP A 121 -21.80 -12.52 13.58
CA ASP A 121 -22.11 -13.36 12.42
C ASP A 121 -20.82 -13.67 11.63
N PRO A 122 -20.17 -14.80 11.92
CA PRO A 122 -18.95 -15.22 11.23
C PRO A 122 -19.12 -15.40 9.71
N THR A 123 -20.30 -15.82 9.26
CA THR A 123 -20.59 -16.05 7.85
C THR A 123 -20.63 -14.72 7.10
N GLN A 124 -21.35 -13.75 7.65
CA GLN A 124 -21.41 -12.41 7.08
C GLN A 124 -20.04 -11.71 7.12
N ALA A 125 -19.26 -11.93 8.19
CA ALA A 125 -17.90 -11.42 8.27
C ALA A 125 -16.99 -11.97 7.17
N ALA A 126 -17.10 -13.26 6.83
CA ALA A 126 -16.31 -13.87 5.76
C ALA A 126 -16.66 -13.28 4.38
N LEU A 127 -17.93 -13.11 4.08
CA LEU A 127 -18.36 -12.47 2.82
C LEU A 127 -17.89 -11.01 2.73
N THR A 128 -18.01 -10.27 3.84
CA THR A 128 -17.54 -8.88 3.92
C THR A 128 -16.03 -8.79 3.75
N PHE A 129 -15.27 -9.70 4.36
CA PHE A 129 -13.82 -9.78 4.20
C PHE A 129 -13.41 -9.98 2.74
N GLN A 130 -14.00 -10.94 2.06
CA GLN A 130 -13.71 -11.21 0.65
C GLN A 130 -14.01 -10.01 -0.26
N ALA A 131 -15.12 -9.33 -0.03
CA ALA A 131 -15.49 -8.15 -0.80
C ALA A 131 -14.49 -7.00 -0.59
N ILE A 132 -14.12 -6.71 0.65
CA ILE A 132 -13.15 -5.66 0.99
C ILE A 132 -11.77 -6.02 0.45
N GLU A 133 -11.34 -7.27 0.62
CA GLU A 133 -10.06 -7.75 0.10
C GLU A 133 -9.96 -7.61 -1.42
N SER A 134 -11.01 -7.98 -2.15
CA SER A 134 -11.06 -7.82 -3.60
C SER A 134 -10.90 -6.36 -4.04
N ILE A 135 -11.58 -5.44 -3.36
CA ILE A 135 -11.49 -4.00 -3.66
C ILE A 135 -10.10 -3.46 -3.32
N THR A 136 -9.59 -3.78 -2.14
CA THR A 136 -8.29 -3.26 -1.69
C THR A 136 -7.13 -3.84 -2.50
N ASN A 137 -7.20 -5.10 -2.91
CA ASN A 137 -6.24 -5.71 -3.83
C ASN A 137 -6.29 -5.05 -5.21
N GLY A 138 -7.48 -4.77 -5.73
CA GLY A 138 -7.64 -4.04 -6.99
C GLY A 138 -7.03 -2.64 -6.95
N LEU A 139 -7.20 -1.93 -5.84
CA LEU A 139 -6.65 -0.58 -5.66
C LEU A 139 -5.14 -0.56 -5.39
N GLY A 140 -4.67 -1.41 -4.49
CA GLY A 140 -3.29 -1.37 -3.98
C GLY A 140 -2.32 -2.25 -4.74
N ASN A 141 -2.67 -3.52 -4.94
CA ASN A 141 -1.76 -4.51 -5.52
C ASN A 141 -1.82 -4.52 -7.06
N ALA A 142 -2.97 -4.81 -7.66
CA ALA A 142 -3.09 -4.91 -9.11
C ALA A 142 -2.81 -3.58 -9.84
N ASN A 143 -3.39 -2.48 -9.37
CA ASN A 143 -3.07 -1.16 -9.91
C ASN A 143 -1.65 -0.72 -9.57
N GLY A 144 -1.11 -1.15 -8.42
CA GLY A 144 0.25 -0.88 -8.00
C GLY A 144 1.28 -1.47 -8.96
N GLU A 145 1.08 -2.67 -9.43
CA GLU A 145 1.96 -3.32 -10.41
C GLU A 145 1.96 -2.58 -11.76
N ILE A 146 0.77 -2.21 -12.25
CA ILE A 146 0.62 -1.48 -13.52
C ILE A 146 1.17 -0.05 -13.40
N LEU A 147 0.72 0.71 -12.41
CA LEU A 147 1.10 2.11 -12.25
C LEU A 147 2.57 2.26 -11.83
N GLY A 148 3.06 1.34 -10.99
CA GLY A 148 4.47 1.30 -10.60
C GLY A 148 5.39 0.98 -11.77
N GLY A 149 5.02 0.03 -12.62
CA GLY A 149 5.73 -0.28 -13.86
C GLY A 149 5.77 0.92 -14.82
N LEU A 150 4.62 1.56 -15.06
CA LEU A 150 4.54 2.76 -15.92
C LEU A 150 5.30 3.96 -15.34
N TRP A 151 5.34 4.10 -14.03
CA TRP A 151 6.08 5.18 -13.37
C TRP A 151 7.61 4.98 -13.45
N ALA A 152 8.07 3.72 -13.46
CA ALA A 152 9.50 3.37 -13.51
C ALA A 152 10.09 3.43 -14.92
N LEU A 153 9.27 3.44 -16.00
CA LEU A 153 9.71 3.57 -17.39
C LEU A 153 10.08 5.00 -17.75
#